data_d01050b53063f0826d2910c58d76f3f2
#
_entry.id   d01050b53063f0826d2910c58d76f3f2
#
_cell.length_a   1.000
_cell.length_b   1.000
_cell.length_c   1.000
_cell.angle_alpha   90.00
_cell.angle_beta   90.00
_cell.angle_gamma   90.00
#
_symmetry.space_group_name_H-M   'P 1'
#
loop_
_entity.id
_entity.type
_entity.pdbx_description
1 polymer ?
#
loop_
_entity_poly.entity_id
_entity_poly.type
_entity_poly.pdbx_seq_one_letter_code
_entity_poly.pdbx_strand_id
1 'polypeptide(L)'
;MKAAQAQYKSRKSGYYPQVDLVIDGGQKKNVSGFNGEEEDASAVVELNWNLFNGTRDVNEAKAYYYKVEEAQMISNNARRQVMERIDLIWGGYLRDQRNIEVLREYVVSAKQAETLYNSQFQVNRRSLLDLLDSSNELFEARKSYLDTEYSLLTDQYRLMHIQGFLLESMRINIEKTIKEEVER
;
A
#
# COMPACT_ATOMS: atom_id res chain seq x y z
N MET A 1 -0.37 14.74 1.67
CA MET A 1 0.19 16.06 1.40
C MET A 1 -0.83 17.05 0.82
N LYS A 2 -1.48 16.80 -0.34
CA LYS A 2 -2.52 17.70 -0.91
C LYS A 2 -3.65 18.01 0.08
N ALA A 3 -4.14 17.04 0.84
CA ALA A 3 -5.19 17.25 1.85
C ALA A 3 -4.75 18.21 2.97
N ALA A 4 -3.54 18.07 3.50
CA ALA A 4 -3.00 18.96 4.52
C ALA A 4 -2.85 20.41 4.00
N GLN A 5 -2.40 20.56 2.75
CA GLN A 5 -2.33 21.86 2.08
C GLN A 5 -3.72 22.49 1.88
N ALA A 6 -4.73 21.70 1.52
CA ALA A 6 -6.10 22.17 1.38
C ALA A 6 -6.68 22.61 2.74
N GLN A 7 -6.42 21.85 3.81
CA GLN A 7 -6.81 22.20 5.17
C GLN A 7 -6.14 23.51 5.64
N TYR A 8 -4.84 23.68 5.39
CA TYR A 8 -4.14 24.92 5.70
C TYR A 8 -4.76 26.11 4.93
N LYS A 9 -5.07 25.94 3.65
CA LYS A 9 -5.74 26.96 2.83
C LYS A 9 -7.12 27.31 3.37
N SER A 10 -7.90 26.31 3.76
CA SER A 10 -9.22 26.47 4.35
C SER A 10 -9.15 27.25 5.69
N ARG A 11 -8.12 27.01 6.53
CA ARG A 11 -7.98 27.77 7.79
C ARG A 11 -7.56 29.22 7.60
N LYS A 12 -6.90 29.53 6.49
CA LYS A 12 -6.64 30.93 6.11
C LYS A 12 -7.89 31.69 5.70
N SER A 13 -8.99 31.03 5.34
CA SER A 13 -10.24 31.70 5.01
C SER A 13 -10.83 32.50 6.20
N GLY A 14 -10.50 32.13 7.43
CA GLY A 14 -10.89 32.89 8.63
C GLY A 14 -10.38 34.33 8.68
N TYR A 15 -9.38 34.68 7.86
CA TYR A 15 -8.92 36.07 7.74
C TYR A 15 -9.80 36.93 6.83
N TYR A 16 -10.68 36.31 6.05
CA TYR A 16 -11.53 37.00 5.08
C TYR A 16 -12.97 37.04 5.57
N PRO A 17 -13.75 38.09 5.17
CA PRO A 17 -15.18 38.13 5.47
C PRO A 17 -15.93 36.96 4.79
N GLN A 18 -16.87 36.39 5.53
CA GLN A 18 -17.89 35.49 4.96
C GLN A 18 -19.05 36.32 4.41
N VAL A 19 -19.49 35.98 3.21
CA VAL A 19 -20.63 36.58 2.57
C VAL A 19 -21.63 35.48 2.26
N ASP A 20 -22.77 35.53 2.92
CA ASP A 20 -23.84 34.56 2.78
C ASP A 20 -25.06 35.24 2.14
N LEU A 21 -25.72 34.56 1.19
CA LEU A 21 -27.02 34.95 0.67
C LEU A 21 -28.07 34.05 1.30
N VAL A 22 -28.91 34.63 2.15
CA VAL A 22 -30.01 33.94 2.81
C VAL A 22 -31.29 34.31 2.08
N ILE A 23 -32.00 33.31 1.55
CA ILE A 23 -33.30 33.46 0.90
C ILE A 23 -34.30 32.66 1.72
N ASP A 24 -35.25 33.36 2.33
CA ASP A 24 -36.33 32.78 3.10
C ASP A 24 -37.67 33.06 2.41
N GLY A 25 -38.52 32.05 2.42
CA GLY A 25 -39.90 32.19 1.95
C GLY A 25 -40.83 31.42 2.86
N GLY A 26 -41.90 32.07 3.30
CA GLY A 26 -42.93 31.45 4.18
C GLY A 26 -44.31 31.73 3.71
N GLN A 27 -45.16 30.72 3.79
CA GLN A 27 -46.64 30.87 3.69
C GLN A 27 -47.26 30.51 5.02
N LYS A 28 -48.02 31.45 5.59
CA LYS A 28 -48.75 31.25 6.86
C LYS A 28 -50.25 31.37 6.57
N LYS A 29 -50.99 30.36 6.96
CA LYS A 29 -52.45 30.31 6.81
C LYS A 29 -53.11 30.21 8.18
N ASN A 30 -54.03 31.16 8.48
CA ASN A 30 -54.85 31.15 9.72
C ASN A 30 -54.01 31.17 11.01
N VAL A 31 -52.96 31.99 11.10
CA VAL A 31 -52.12 32.14 12.29
C VAL A 31 -52.71 33.19 13.22
N SER A 32 -52.75 32.93 14.54
CA SER A 32 -53.20 33.83 15.61
C SER A 32 -54.68 34.18 15.59
N GLY A 33 -55.55 33.29 15.08
CA GLY A 33 -57.03 33.46 15.17
C GLY A 33 -57.65 34.41 14.16
N PHE A 34 -56.90 34.88 13.21
CA PHE A 34 -57.41 35.66 12.06
C PHE A 34 -57.37 34.80 10.79
N ASN A 35 -58.51 34.75 10.08
CA ASN A 35 -58.59 34.11 8.77
C ASN A 35 -57.87 34.97 7.74
N GLY A 36 -56.74 34.49 7.23
CA GLY A 36 -55.93 35.13 6.19
C GLY A 36 -54.77 34.26 5.78
N GLU A 37 -54.32 34.49 4.56
CA GLU A 37 -53.06 33.97 4.05
C GLU A 37 -52.01 35.09 4.09
N GLU A 38 -50.87 34.82 4.74
CA GLU A 38 -49.73 35.74 4.77
C GLU A 38 -48.57 35.06 4.03
N GLU A 39 -48.08 35.69 2.98
CA GLU A 39 -46.94 35.24 2.22
C GLU A 39 -45.79 36.22 2.52
N ASP A 40 -44.68 35.70 3.02
CA ASP A 40 -43.45 36.46 3.23
C ASP A 40 -42.31 35.87 2.37
N ALA A 41 -41.56 36.73 1.71
CA ALA A 41 -40.34 36.38 1.00
C ALA A 41 -39.26 37.41 1.34
N SER A 42 -38.12 36.91 1.75
CA SER A 42 -36.96 37.76 2.04
C SER A 42 -35.70 37.24 1.35
N ALA A 43 -34.86 38.17 0.89
CA ALA A 43 -33.50 37.90 0.41
C ALA A 43 -32.54 38.85 1.09
N VAL A 44 -31.66 38.30 1.89
CA VAL A 44 -30.69 39.05 2.71
C VAL A 44 -29.28 38.63 2.35
N VAL A 45 -28.41 39.61 2.13
CA VAL A 45 -26.96 39.38 2.03
C VAL A 45 -26.34 39.67 3.37
N GLU A 46 -25.80 38.65 4.03
CA GLU A 46 -25.11 38.73 5.31
C GLU A 46 -23.61 38.77 5.10
N LEU A 47 -22.94 39.78 5.67
CA LEU A 47 -21.47 39.85 5.69
C LEU A 47 -21.00 39.71 7.14
N ASN A 48 -20.28 38.64 7.39
CA ASN A 48 -19.75 38.35 8.74
C ASN A 48 -18.22 38.38 8.69
N TRP A 49 -17.62 39.33 9.45
CA TRP A 49 -16.17 39.47 9.47
C TRP A 49 -15.68 39.63 10.90
N ASN A 50 -14.92 38.66 11.36
CA ASN A 50 -14.27 38.73 12.66
C ASN A 50 -12.91 39.42 12.55
N LEU A 51 -12.84 40.70 12.92
CA LEU A 51 -11.62 41.51 12.80
C LEU A 51 -10.56 41.18 13.84
N PHE A 52 -10.96 40.66 15.00
CA PHE A 52 -10.05 40.34 16.10
C PHE A 52 -10.64 39.27 17.02
N ASN A 53 -9.95 38.11 17.13
CA ASN A 53 -10.35 36.99 17.99
C ASN A 53 -9.22 36.55 18.96
N GLY A 54 -8.41 37.49 19.43
CA GLY A 54 -7.35 37.18 20.38
C GLY A 54 -6.21 36.30 19.81
N THR A 55 -5.82 36.49 18.55
CA THR A 55 -4.76 35.74 17.86
C THR A 55 -5.09 34.27 17.58
N ARG A 56 -6.32 33.81 17.82
CA ARG A 56 -6.74 32.44 17.61
C ARG A 56 -6.49 31.98 16.17
N ASP A 57 -6.91 32.76 15.16
CA ASP A 57 -6.79 32.40 13.75
C ASP A 57 -5.33 32.32 13.31
N VAL A 58 -4.47 33.20 13.86
CA VAL A 58 -3.03 33.18 13.60
C VAL A 58 -2.41 31.87 14.11
N ASN A 59 -2.74 31.49 15.34
CA ASN A 59 -2.20 30.29 15.97
C ASN A 59 -2.76 29.03 15.30
N GLU A 60 -4.03 29.05 14.90
CA GLU A 60 -4.66 27.95 14.18
C GLU A 60 -4.04 27.76 12.77
N ALA A 61 -3.86 28.84 12.01
CA ALA A 61 -3.16 28.79 10.72
C ALA A 61 -1.73 28.26 10.87
N LYS A 62 -1.02 28.67 11.92
CA LYS A 62 0.33 28.19 12.24
C LYS A 62 0.36 26.69 12.58
N ALA A 63 -0.62 26.21 13.35
CA ALA A 63 -0.75 24.79 13.65
C ALA A 63 -0.99 23.95 12.37
N TYR A 64 -1.84 24.43 11.47
CA TYR A 64 -2.06 23.74 10.18
C TYR A 64 -0.87 23.85 9.22
N TYR A 65 -0.07 24.90 9.30
CA TYR A 65 1.20 24.97 8.60
C TYR A 65 2.14 23.83 9.02
N TYR A 66 2.30 23.61 10.34
CA TYR A 66 3.13 22.51 10.84
C TYR A 66 2.58 21.12 10.45
N LYS A 67 1.24 20.97 10.32
CA LYS A 67 0.64 19.73 9.76
C LYS A 67 1.02 19.51 8.30
N VAL A 68 1.23 20.54 7.52
CA VAL A 68 1.75 20.41 6.16
C VAL A 68 3.20 19.93 6.17
N GLU A 69 4.03 20.48 7.05
CA GLU A 69 5.43 20.02 7.22
C GLU A 69 5.48 18.56 7.69
N GLU A 70 4.66 18.19 8.67
CA GLU A 70 4.52 16.81 9.14
C GLU A 70 4.15 15.87 7.97
N ALA A 71 3.13 16.21 7.19
CA ALA A 71 2.71 15.44 6.03
C ALA A 71 3.81 15.30 4.96
N GLN A 72 4.66 16.34 4.83
CA GLN A 72 5.85 16.29 3.96
C GLN A 72 6.90 15.31 4.49
N MET A 73 7.16 15.31 5.79
CA MET A 73 8.13 14.41 6.43
C MET A 73 7.66 12.96 6.36
N ILE A 74 6.35 12.71 6.57
CA ILE A 74 5.75 11.38 6.40
C ILE A 74 5.92 10.88 4.96
N SER A 75 5.66 11.74 3.97
CA SER A 75 5.84 11.40 2.56
C SER A 75 7.29 11.05 2.22
N ASN A 76 8.24 11.86 2.72
CA ASN A 76 9.67 11.62 2.52
C ASN A 76 10.13 10.32 3.19
N ASN A 77 9.61 10.03 4.39
CA ASN A 77 9.91 8.80 5.11
C ASN A 77 9.38 7.57 4.36
N ALA A 78 8.12 7.62 3.91
CA ALA A 78 7.52 6.55 3.11
C ALA A 78 8.33 6.28 1.83
N ARG A 79 8.79 7.34 1.16
CA ARG A 79 9.64 7.20 -0.03
C ARG A 79 10.96 6.49 0.29
N ARG A 80 11.63 6.84 1.38
CA ARG A 80 12.87 6.17 1.80
C ARG A 80 12.64 4.69 2.11
N GLN A 81 11.56 4.36 2.82
CA GLN A 81 11.20 2.98 3.12
C GLN A 81 10.91 2.14 1.87
N VAL A 82 10.28 2.73 0.86
CA VAL A 82 10.06 2.05 -0.43
C VAL A 82 11.37 1.78 -1.13
N MET A 83 12.28 2.75 -1.20
CA MET A 83 13.59 2.58 -1.82
C MET A 83 14.42 1.50 -1.11
N GLU A 84 14.48 1.54 0.22
CA GLU A 84 15.15 0.51 1.03
C GLU A 84 14.61 -0.90 0.75
N ARG A 85 13.29 -1.05 0.67
CA ARG A 85 12.67 -2.35 0.37
C ARG A 85 13.02 -2.83 -1.05
N ILE A 86 13.05 -1.93 -2.03
CA ILE A 86 13.46 -2.28 -3.39
C ILE A 86 14.91 -2.78 -3.40
N ASP A 87 15.82 -2.05 -2.74
CA ASP A 87 17.24 -2.41 -2.69
C ASP A 87 17.46 -3.79 -2.02
N LEU A 88 16.75 -4.06 -0.93
CA LEU A 88 16.81 -5.35 -0.23
C LEU A 88 16.31 -6.51 -1.11
N ILE A 89 15.14 -6.35 -1.74
CA ILE A 89 14.55 -7.40 -2.60
C ILE A 89 15.41 -7.61 -3.85
N TRP A 90 15.88 -6.53 -4.46
CA TRP A 90 16.75 -6.59 -5.63
C TRP A 90 18.07 -7.28 -5.33
N GLY A 91 18.68 -6.95 -4.18
CA GLY A 91 19.90 -7.61 -3.72
C GLY A 91 19.70 -9.12 -3.47
N GLY A 92 18.56 -9.50 -2.88
CA GLY A 92 18.13 -10.89 -2.70
C GLY A 92 17.99 -11.61 -4.04
N TYR A 93 17.21 -11.03 -4.96
CA TYR A 93 16.99 -11.57 -6.29
C TYR A 93 18.30 -11.83 -7.05
N LEU A 94 19.23 -10.85 -7.08
CA LEU A 94 20.52 -11.01 -7.76
C LEU A 94 21.41 -12.09 -7.13
N ARG A 95 21.35 -12.26 -5.82
CA ARG A 95 22.07 -13.33 -5.12
C ARG A 95 21.49 -14.69 -5.51
N ASP A 96 20.19 -14.85 -5.42
CA ASP A 96 19.51 -16.11 -5.68
C ASP A 96 19.58 -16.50 -7.17
N GLN A 97 19.58 -15.51 -8.08
CA GLN A 97 19.82 -15.73 -9.50
C GLN A 97 21.22 -16.30 -9.80
N ARG A 98 22.21 -15.92 -9.02
CA ARG A 98 23.58 -16.50 -9.15
C ARG A 98 23.68 -17.87 -8.51
N ASN A 99 22.99 -18.06 -7.37
CA ASN A 99 23.04 -19.30 -6.63
C ASN A 99 22.28 -20.44 -7.31
N ILE A 100 21.23 -20.16 -8.07
CA ILE A 100 20.38 -21.22 -8.66
C ILE A 100 21.17 -22.10 -9.64
N GLU A 101 22.12 -21.54 -10.39
CA GLU A 101 22.96 -22.32 -11.30
C GLU A 101 23.89 -23.27 -10.53
N VAL A 102 24.50 -22.79 -9.45
CA VAL A 102 25.37 -23.61 -8.56
C VAL A 102 24.56 -24.73 -7.92
N LEU A 103 23.34 -24.42 -7.46
CA LEU A 103 22.46 -25.43 -6.84
C LEU A 103 21.98 -26.45 -7.87
N ARG A 104 21.77 -26.07 -9.14
CA ARG A 104 21.47 -27.00 -10.22
C ARG A 104 22.61 -28.01 -10.43
N GLU A 105 23.83 -27.51 -10.50
CA GLU A 105 25.03 -28.37 -10.63
C GLU A 105 25.21 -29.28 -9.39
N TYR A 106 24.91 -28.76 -8.20
CA TYR A 106 24.92 -29.54 -6.96
C TYR A 106 23.91 -30.70 -7.00
N VAL A 107 22.68 -30.45 -7.45
CA VAL A 107 21.64 -31.52 -7.62
C VAL A 107 22.12 -32.59 -8.61
N VAL A 108 22.75 -32.19 -9.73
CA VAL A 108 23.29 -33.14 -10.71
C VAL A 108 24.40 -33.99 -10.11
N SER A 109 25.33 -33.37 -9.39
CA SER A 109 26.46 -34.08 -8.75
C SER A 109 26.00 -35.02 -7.62
N ALA A 110 25.08 -34.58 -6.78
CA ALA A 110 24.48 -35.41 -5.73
C ALA A 110 23.71 -36.59 -6.32
N LYS A 111 23.00 -36.42 -7.45
CA LYS A 111 22.33 -37.51 -8.14
C LYS A 111 23.30 -38.53 -8.74
N GLN A 112 24.41 -38.07 -9.29
CA GLN A 112 25.48 -38.98 -9.78
C GLN A 112 26.11 -39.78 -8.66
N ALA A 113 26.39 -39.11 -7.52
CA ALA A 113 26.93 -39.77 -6.33
C ALA A 113 25.98 -40.85 -5.78
N GLU A 114 24.71 -40.51 -5.63
CA GLU A 114 23.66 -41.46 -5.15
C GLU A 114 23.57 -42.67 -6.09
N THR A 115 23.59 -42.45 -7.40
CA THR A 115 23.53 -43.53 -8.41
C THR A 115 24.77 -44.43 -8.32
N LEU A 116 25.96 -43.86 -8.16
CA LEU A 116 27.21 -44.59 -7.98
C LEU A 116 27.21 -45.41 -6.68
N TYR A 117 26.78 -44.80 -5.56
CA TYR A 117 26.71 -45.48 -4.26
C TYR A 117 25.71 -46.64 -4.27
N ASN A 118 24.58 -46.49 -4.94
CA ASN A 118 23.62 -47.55 -5.13
C ASN A 118 24.21 -48.72 -5.92
N SER A 119 24.94 -48.46 -7.02
CA SER A 119 25.63 -49.48 -7.81
C SER A 119 26.70 -50.20 -6.99
N GLN A 120 27.45 -49.50 -6.15
CA GLN A 120 28.47 -50.10 -5.27
C GLN A 120 27.86 -50.91 -4.12
N PHE A 121 26.72 -50.48 -3.58
CA PHE A 121 25.96 -51.20 -2.58
C PHE A 121 25.47 -52.58 -3.11
N GLN A 122 24.94 -52.60 -4.37
CA GLN A 122 24.48 -53.85 -4.98
C GLN A 122 25.56 -54.91 -5.11
N VAL A 123 26.85 -54.51 -5.20
CA VAL A 123 28.00 -55.45 -5.26
C VAL A 123 28.74 -55.55 -3.92
N ASN A 124 28.06 -55.20 -2.84
CA ASN A 124 28.58 -55.24 -1.46
C ASN A 124 29.89 -54.46 -1.22
N ARG A 125 30.11 -53.36 -1.99
CA ARG A 125 31.29 -52.49 -1.84
C ARG A 125 31.02 -51.22 -1.04
N ARG A 126 29.74 -51.00 -0.64
CA ARG A 126 29.30 -49.84 0.18
C ARG A 126 28.32 -50.30 1.24
N SER A 127 28.26 -49.60 2.36
CA SER A 127 27.27 -49.84 3.41
C SER A 127 25.92 -49.25 3.06
N LEU A 128 24.85 -49.75 3.69
CA LEU A 128 23.51 -49.16 3.59
C LEU A 128 23.50 -47.72 4.12
N LEU A 129 24.30 -47.45 5.15
CA LEU A 129 24.42 -46.11 5.74
C LEU A 129 24.95 -45.10 4.72
N ASP A 130 26.03 -45.45 3.97
CA ASP A 130 26.58 -44.60 2.92
C ASP A 130 25.52 -44.29 1.81
N LEU A 131 24.68 -45.30 1.47
CA LEU A 131 23.61 -45.12 0.49
C LEU A 131 22.51 -44.17 1.01
N LEU A 132 22.10 -44.34 2.27
CA LEU A 132 21.11 -43.47 2.90
C LEU A 132 21.63 -42.04 3.03
N ASP A 133 22.89 -41.84 3.40
CA ASP A 133 23.53 -40.53 3.49
C ASP A 133 23.54 -39.82 2.10
N SER A 134 23.91 -40.56 1.03
CA SER A 134 23.90 -40.00 -0.33
C SER A 134 22.51 -39.66 -0.82
N SER A 135 21.49 -40.46 -0.44
CA SER A 135 20.09 -40.19 -0.76
C SER A 135 19.56 -38.95 -0.02
N ASN A 136 19.95 -38.79 1.24
CA ASN A 136 19.61 -37.61 2.03
C ASN A 136 20.30 -36.35 1.48
N GLU A 137 21.56 -36.44 1.06
CA GLU A 137 22.27 -35.33 0.41
C GLU A 137 21.58 -34.89 -0.88
N LEU A 138 21.14 -35.84 -1.73
CA LEU A 138 20.35 -35.55 -2.93
C LEU A 138 19.02 -34.85 -2.58
N PHE A 139 18.35 -35.30 -1.51
CA PHE A 139 17.11 -34.68 -1.06
C PHE A 139 17.34 -33.23 -0.63
N GLU A 140 18.36 -32.97 0.18
CA GLU A 140 18.69 -31.60 0.63
C GLU A 140 19.15 -30.70 -0.52
N ALA A 141 19.90 -31.23 -1.49
CA ALA A 141 20.27 -30.50 -2.69
C ALA A 141 19.03 -30.06 -3.51
N ARG A 142 18.08 -30.99 -3.72
CA ARG A 142 16.83 -30.69 -4.44
C ARG A 142 15.96 -29.69 -3.69
N LYS A 143 15.86 -29.82 -2.38
CA LYS A 143 15.12 -28.90 -1.53
C LYS A 143 15.71 -27.49 -1.63
N SER A 144 17.03 -27.35 -1.48
CA SER A 144 17.70 -26.06 -1.61
C SER A 144 17.52 -25.40 -2.98
N TYR A 145 17.54 -26.21 -4.05
CA TYR A 145 17.24 -25.73 -5.40
C TYR A 145 15.82 -25.19 -5.52
N LEU A 146 14.82 -25.95 -5.06
CA LEU A 146 13.42 -25.54 -5.09
C LEU A 146 13.16 -24.31 -4.23
N ASP A 147 13.71 -24.26 -3.02
CA ASP A 147 13.57 -23.11 -2.12
C ASP A 147 14.11 -21.83 -2.79
N THR A 148 15.23 -21.92 -3.49
CA THR A 148 15.81 -20.79 -4.22
C THR A 148 14.98 -20.40 -5.45
N GLU A 149 14.44 -21.37 -6.19
CA GLU A 149 13.55 -21.14 -7.35
C GLU A 149 12.29 -20.39 -6.92
N TYR A 150 11.64 -20.84 -5.84
CA TYR A 150 10.46 -20.16 -5.30
C TYR A 150 10.80 -18.80 -4.66
N SER A 151 11.99 -18.64 -4.08
CA SER A 151 12.48 -17.35 -3.60
C SER A 151 12.60 -16.33 -4.75
N LEU A 152 13.21 -16.73 -5.86
CA LEU A 152 13.31 -15.89 -7.06
C LEU A 152 11.94 -15.46 -7.59
N LEU A 153 11.01 -16.41 -7.70
CA LEU A 153 9.64 -16.12 -8.14
C LEU A 153 8.94 -15.14 -7.19
N THR A 154 9.09 -15.37 -5.89
CA THR A 154 8.51 -14.50 -4.85
C THR A 154 9.08 -13.08 -4.95
N ASP A 155 10.37 -12.93 -5.15
CA ASP A 155 11.01 -11.62 -5.25
C ASP A 155 10.61 -10.89 -6.54
N GLN A 156 10.38 -11.59 -7.65
CA GLN A 156 9.80 -11.00 -8.87
C GLN A 156 8.40 -10.41 -8.58
N TYR A 157 7.52 -11.18 -7.92
CA TYR A 157 6.19 -10.68 -7.57
C TYR A 157 6.23 -9.52 -6.56
N ARG A 158 7.16 -9.56 -5.59
CA ARG A 158 7.37 -8.45 -4.65
C ARG A 158 7.82 -7.17 -5.35
N LEU A 159 8.72 -7.27 -6.32
CA LEU A 159 9.15 -6.12 -7.12
C LEU A 159 7.99 -5.54 -7.95
N MET A 160 7.19 -6.38 -8.60
CA MET A 160 5.99 -5.96 -9.33
C MET A 160 4.96 -5.29 -8.39
N HIS A 161 4.80 -5.83 -7.18
CA HIS A 161 3.90 -5.27 -6.17
C HIS A 161 4.32 -3.87 -5.73
N ILE A 162 5.61 -3.66 -5.41
CA ILE A 162 6.12 -2.35 -4.98
C ILE A 162 6.00 -1.31 -6.10
N GLN A 163 6.14 -1.72 -7.36
CA GLN A 163 5.95 -0.85 -8.52
C GLN A 163 4.48 -0.59 -8.87
N GLY A 164 3.54 -1.31 -8.24
CA GLY A 164 2.11 -1.19 -8.49
C GLY A 164 1.60 -1.93 -9.74
N PHE A 165 2.45 -2.70 -10.43
CA PHE A 165 2.09 -3.41 -11.65
C PHE A 165 1.59 -4.85 -11.43
N LEU A 166 1.60 -5.36 -10.20
CA LEU A 166 1.28 -6.77 -9.92
C LEU A 166 -0.12 -7.14 -10.40
N LEU A 167 -1.13 -6.35 -10.08
CA LEU A 167 -2.52 -6.65 -10.43
C LEU A 167 -2.77 -6.55 -11.93
N GLU A 168 -2.15 -5.59 -12.59
CA GLU A 168 -2.21 -5.42 -14.04
C GLU A 168 -1.55 -6.60 -14.75
N SER A 169 -0.36 -7.03 -14.29
CA SER A 169 0.35 -8.20 -14.85
C SER A 169 -0.42 -9.50 -14.70
N MET A 170 -1.20 -9.64 -13.61
CA MET A 170 -2.07 -10.79 -13.36
C MET A 170 -3.45 -10.64 -14.03
N ARG A 171 -3.71 -9.55 -14.75
CA ARG A 171 -5.00 -9.23 -15.39
C ARG A 171 -6.18 -9.19 -14.42
N ILE A 172 -5.94 -8.84 -13.15
CA ILE A 172 -6.96 -8.72 -12.11
C ILE A 172 -7.52 -7.30 -12.16
N ASN A 173 -8.81 -7.17 -12.53
CA ASN A 173 -9.52 -5.90 -12.50
C ASN A 173 -10.29 -5.73 -11.19
N ILE A 174 -9.72 -4.95 -10.27
CA ILE A 174 -10.29 -4.72 -8.93
C ILE A 174 -11.68 -4.08 -9.00
N GLU A 175 -11.92 -3.14 -9.94
CA GLU A 175 -13.22 -2.47 -10.06
C GLU A 175 -14.34 -3.45 -10.41
N LYS A 176 -14.04 -4.46 -11.23
CA LYS A 176 -14.99 -5.52 -11.59
C LYS A 176 -15.26 -6.44 -10.40
N THR A 177 -14.21 -6.82 -9.67
CA THR A 177 -14.32 -7.72 -8.52
C THR A 177 -15.11 -7.06 -7.37
N ILE A 178 -14.87 -5.77 -7.08
CA ILE A 178 -15.62 -5.02 -6.04
C ILE A 178 -17.10 -4.88 -6.43
N LYS A 179 -17.43 -4.62 -7.70
CA LYS A 179 -18.83 -4.53 -8.15
C LYS A 179 -19.57 -5.85 -7.99
N GLU A 180 -18.92 -6.98 -8.33
CA GLU A 180 -19.50 -8.32 -8.17
C GLU A 180 -19.69 -8.73 -6.71
N GLU A 181 -18.90 -8.20 -5.76
CA GLU A 181 -19.07 -8.42 -4.31
C GLU A 181 -20.16 -7.53 -3.69
N VAL A 182 -20.36 -6.32 -4.19
CA VAL A 182 -21.39 -5.39 -3.69
C VAL A 182 -22.79 -5.77 -4.20
N GLU A 183 -22.89 -6.48 -5.33
CA GLU A 183 -24.14 -6.96 -5.92
C GLU A 183 -24.60 -8.34 -5.37
N ARG A 184 -23.84 -8.97 -4.47
CA ARG A 184 -24.20 -10.21 -3.77
C ARG A 184 -24.69 -9.95 -2.36
#